data_31434b13efee5a4fd41d63721a3d5e26
#
_entry.id   31434b13efee5a4fd41d63721a3d5e26
#
_cell.length_a   1.000
_cell.length_b   1.000
_cell.length_c   1.000
_cell.angle_alpha   90.00
_cell.angle_beta   90.00
_cell.angle_gamma   90.00
#
_symmetry.space_group_name_H-M   'P 1'
#
loop_
_entity.id
_entity.type
_entity.pdbx_description
1 polymer ?
#
loop_
_entity_poly.entity_id
_entity_poly.type
_entity_poly.pdbx_seq_one_letter_code
_entity_poly.pdbx_strand_id
1 'polypeptide(L)'
;MKKIAAILLSLSLSLLAALLTACAQPQSTESQAPAPANSESAAPESQAPESEEPAAEGVDLTILFEADDDMINNYSLLAVNPDAPFVDADGNPVSDVYINTEGASALINWMLSEEGKTAAAEYGYADYGEYLFYLTEDGPVSTAEIPQATEETKTIRMSTTTSVNDSGLLGYLLPLFEDAYGYTVEVTSAGTGKAIANAESGNADLLLVHSKSQEEEFVAGGYSYVLPGFDSERLTFMYNYFVLCGPSADPAGVKDAATVKDAFAAIAEGKYPFVSRGDQSGTHTKEISLWPEELGITVDAASVEGYTDWYTYSNAGMGVCLTMAEEMGAYILSDKATFLTFQANNGVME
;
A
#
# COMPACT_ATOMS: atom_id res chain seq x y z
N MET A 1 53.29 -5.02 40.68
CA MET A 1 54.15 -6.19 40.41
C MET A 1 53.52 -6.95 39.27
N LYS A 2 54.13 -6.81 38.07
CA LYS A 2 54.56 -7.89 37.15
C LYS A 2 53.40 -8.80 36.64
N LYS A 3 53.15 -9.06 35.35
CA LYS A 3 53.86 -9.04 34.02
C LYS A 3 52.76 -9.23 33.00
N ILE A 4 52.57 -8.50 31.92
CA ILE A 4 53.17 -8.62 30.57
C ILE A 4 53.26 -10.09 30.04
N ALA A 5 52.49 -10.40 28.99
CA ALA A 5 52.94 -11.16 27.83
C ALA A 5 51.98 -10.97 26.64
N ALA A 6 52.51 -10.40 25.60
CA ALA A 6 52.02 -10.37 24.22
C ALA A 6 52.72 -11.47 23.43
N ILE A 7 52.04 -12.09 22.44
CA ILE A 7 52.61 -12.82 21.30
C ILE A 7 51.55 -12.74 20.18
N LEU A 8 51.66 -11.93 19.16
CA LEU A 8 52.44 -11.96 17.88
C LEU A 8 52.11 -13.19 16.98
N LEU A 9 51.42 -12.85 15.88
CA LEU A 9 51.76 -13.01 14.47
C LEU A 9 51.87 -14.45 13.86
N SER A 10 51.06 -14.71 12.83
CA SER A 10 51.59 -15.27 11.61
C SER A 10 50.67 -15.01 10.42
N LEU A 11 51.22 -14.23 9.51
CA LEU A 11 50.86 -14.03 8.12
C LEU A 11 51.16 -15.31 7.33
N SER A 12 50.30 -15.71 6.41
CA SER A 12 50.76 -16.47 5.24
C SER A 12 49.98 -16.05 4.00
N LEU A 13 50.68 -15.30 3.21
CA LEU A 13 50.47 -14.91 1.84
C LEU A 13 50.74 -16.11 0.95
N SER A 14 49.87 -16.46 0.03
CA SER A 14 50.23 -17.27 -1.15
C SER A 14 49.56 -16.71 -2.39
N LEU A 15 50.43 -16.09 -3.18
CA LEU A 15 50.28 -15.54 -4.53
C LEU A 15 50.61 -16.69 -5.52
N LEU A 16 49.81 -16.88 -6.58
CA LEU A 16 50.24 -17.37 -7.90
C LEU A 16 49.16 -17.08 -8.92
N ALA A 17 49.30 -16.18 -9.70
CA ALA A 17 49.78 -15.72 -11.02
C ALA A 17 49.29 -16.60 -12.20
N ALA A 18 48.48 -15.94 -13.01
CA ALA A 18 48.40 -15.78 -14.43
C ALA A 18 48.68 -16.94 -15.39
N LEU A 19 47.79 -17.09 -16.38
CA LEU A 19 48.22 -17.19 -17.78
C LEU A 19 47.08 -16.74 -18.73
N LEU A 20 47.41 -15.72 -19.49
CA LEU A 20 46.75 -15.18 -20.66
C LEU A 20 46.78 -16.18 -21.82
N THR A 21 45.70 -16.27 -22.61
CA THR A 21 45.89 -16.43 -24.07
C THR A 21 44.72 -15.74 -24.79
N ALA A 22 45.06 -14.74 -25.54
CA ALA A 22 44.26 -14.05 -26.51
C ALA A 22 44.34 -14.75 -27.87
N CYS A 23 43.25 -14.65 -28.67
CA CYS A 23 43.28 -14.55 -30.14
C CYS A 23 41.82 -14.42 -30.58
N ALA A 24 41.39 -13.28 -31.01
CA ALA A 24 41.50 -12.66 -32.37
C ALA A 24 40.25 -12.95 -33.23
N GLN A 25 39.50 -11.88 -33.48
CA GLN A 25 38.56 -11.78 -34.61
C GLN A 25 39.33 -11.73 -35.95
N PRO A 26 38.67 -12.04 -37.07
CA PRO A 26 38.62 -11.04 -38.09
C PRO A 26 37.25 -10.76 -38.73
N GLN A 27 37.20 -9.55 -39.30
CA GLN A 27 36.11 -8.89 -40.02
C GLN A 27 35.87 -9.45 -41.40
N SER A 28 34.61 -9.24 -41.84
CA SER A 28 34.12 -8.80 -43.16
C SER A 28 34.54 -9.50 -44.46
N THR A 29 33.54 -9.79 -45.29
CA THR A 29 33.36 -9.17 -46.62
C THR A 29 32.01 -9.51 -47.24
N GLU A 30 31.37 -8.49 -47.82
CA GLU A 30 30.22 -8.50 -48.74
C GLU A 30 30.52 -9.32 -50.00
N SER A 31 29.49 -9.97 -50.59
CA SER A 31 29.29 -9.98 -52.04
C SER A 31 27.91 -10.50 -52.46
N GLN A 32 27.29 -9.73 -53.29
CA GLN A 32 26.09 -9.75 -54.11
C GLN A 32 25.57 -11.08 -54.65
N ALA A 33 24.24 -11.04 -54.87
CA ALA A 33 23.35 -11.96 -55.56
C ALA A 33 23.77 -12.27 -57.05
N PRO A 34 23.13 -13.26 -57.71
CA PRO A 34 21.82 -13.03 -58.34
C PRO A 34 20.85 -14.25 -58.33
N ALA A 35 19.56 -13.95 -58.49
CA ALA A 35 18.51 -14.89 -58.92
C ALA A 35 18.62 -15.11 -60.44
N PRO A 36 17.99 -16.17 -61.06
CA PRO A 36 16.53 -16.23 -61.27
C PRO A 36 15.88 -17.62 -61.39
N ALA A 37 14.53 -17.54 -61.42
CA ALA A 37 13.53 -18.25 -62.24
C ALA A 37 12.94 -19.61 -61.78
N ASN A 38 11.64 -19.51 -61.49
CA ASN A 38 10.48 -20.33 -61.80
C ASN A 38 10.59 -21.84 -62.05
N SER A 39 9.77 -22.60 -61.32
CA SER A 39 8.69 -23.41 -61.95
C SER A 39 7.65 -23.89 -60.91
N GLU A 40 6.40 -23.74 -61.31
CA GLU A 40 5.16 -24.21 -60.69
C GLU A 40 5.14 -25.68 -60.35
N SER A 41 4.53 -26.04 -59.20
CA SER A 41 3.53 -27.11 -59.14
C SER A 41 2.72 -27.02 -57.84
N ALA A 42 1.42 -26.86 -58.00
CA ALA A 42 0.46 -26.79 -56.93
C ALA A 42 0.09 -28.20 -56.44
N ALA A 43 -0.06 -28.32 -55.09
CA ALA A 43 -0.96 -29.28 -54.47
C ALA A 43 -1.44 -28.73 -53.11
N PRO A 44 -2.66 -28.96 -52.65
CA PRO A 44 -3.35 -28.13 -51.68
C PRO A 44 -2.92 -28.43 -50.25
N GLU A 45 -2.51 -27.40 -49.54
CA GLU A 45 -2.36 -27.42 -48.10
C GLU A 45 -3.73 -27.42 -47.45
N SER A 46 -3.99 -28.50 -46.72
CA SER A 46 -5.06 -28.60 -45.75
C SER A 46 -4.80 -27.64 -44.60
N GLN A 47 -5.50 -26.52 -44.55
CA GLN A 47 -5.58 -25.67 -43.37
C GLN A 47 -6.34 -26.42 -42.28
N ALA A 48 -5.62 -26.86 -41.26
CA ALA A 48 -6.24 -27.15 -39.95
C ALA A 48 -6.76 -25.82 -39.40
N PRO A 49 -7.94 -25.77 -38.77
CA PRO A 49 -8.41 -24.58 -38.12
C PRO A 49 -7.49 -24.29 -36.93
N GLU A 50 -6.82 -23.14 -36.96
CA GLU A 50 -6.29 -22.50 -35.76
C GLU A 50 -7.46 -22.36 -34.78
N SER A 51 -7.45 -23.15 -33.71
CA SER A 51 -8.32 -22.89 -32.57
C SER A 51 -7.81 -21.60 -31.95
N GLU A 52 -8.45 -20.49 -32.25
CA GLU A 52 -8.43 -19.34 -31.37
C GLU A 52 -8.97 -19.84 -30.01
N GLU A 53 -8.08 -20.08 -29.05
CA GLU A 53 -8.52 -20.07 -27.64
C GLU A 53 -9.15 -18.69 -27.42
N PRO A 54 -10.43 -18.65 -26.96
CA PRO A 54 -11.00 -17.37 -26.60
C PRO A 54 -10.06 -16.77 -25.55
N ALA A 55 -9.53 -15.58 -25.81
CA ALA A 55 -8.94 -14.76 -24.77
C ALA A 55 -9.94 -14.77 -23.62
N ALA A 56 -9.54 -15.20 -22.44
CA ALA A 56 -10.38 -15.16 -21.26
C ALA A 56 -10.84 -13.70 -21.15
N GLU A 57 -12.13 -13.44 -21.40
CA GLU A 57 -12.74 -12.16 -21.11
C GLU A 57 -12.55 -12.03 -19.59
N GLY A 58 -11.68 -11.10 -19.16
CA GLY A 58 -11.47 -10.82 -17.75
C GLY A 58 -12.83 -10.56 -17.11
N VAL A 59 -13.06 -11.13 -15.95
CA VAL A 59 -14.30 -10.89 -15.21
C VAL A 59 -14.26 -9.45 -14.77
N ASP A 60 -15.18 -8.64 -15.29
CA ASP A 60 -15.26 -7.21 -15.04
C ASP A 60 -15.66 -6.97 -13.58
N LEU A 61 -14.67 -6.61 -12.72
CA LEU A 61 -14.92 -6.24 -11.34
C LEU A 61 -15.63 -4.88 -11.28
N THR A 62 -16.67 -4.79 -10.46
CA THR A 62 -17.41 -3.54 -10.24
C THR A 62 -17.71 -3.34 -8.76
N ILE A 63 -17.94 -2.10 -8.35
CA ILE A 63 -18.47 -1.80 -7.03
C ILE A 63 -19.90 -2.31 -6.96
N LEU A 64 -20.16 -3.19 -6.00
CA LEU A 64 -21.47 -3.80 -5.78
C LEU A 64 -22.19 -3.23 -4.57
N PHE A 65 -21.42 -2.82 -3.55
CA PHE A 65 -21.96 -2.23 -2.32
C PHE A 65 -21.05 -1.12 -1.81
N GLU A 66 -21.62 0.03 -1.46
CA GLU A 66 -20.92 1.20 -0.94
C GLU A 66 -21.81 2.06 -0.02
N ALA A 67 -21.22 3.08 0.61
CA ALA A 67 -21.92 4.10 1.38
C ALA A 67 -22.64 3.60 2.63
N ASP A 68 -22.15 2.53 3.25
CA ASP A 68 -22.60 2.05 4.56
C ASP A 68 -21.74 2.67 5.68
N ASP A 69 -22.34 3.01 6.82
CA ASP A 69 -21.60 3.58 7.96
C ASP A 69 -20.52 2.65 8.49
N ASP A 70 -20.71 1.33 8.39
CA ASP A 70 -19.70 0.32 8.73
C ASP A 70 -18.53 0.29 7.73
N MET A 71 -18.64 1.00 6.60
CA MET A 71 -17.59 1.08 5.57
C MET A 71 -16.78 2.38 5.60
N ILE A 72 -17.02 3.26 6.57
CA ILE A 72 -16.21 4.47 6.74
C ILE A 72 -14.79 4.11 7.15
N ASN A 73 -13.82 4.74 6.49
CA ASN A 73 -12.40 4.56 6.67
C ASN A 73 -11.75 5.90 7.03
N ASN A 74 -11.49 6.11 8.31
CA ASN A 74 -10.96 7.37 8.85
C ASN A 74 -9.43 7.38 8.82
N TYR A 75 -8.85 8.49 8.38
CA TYR A 75 -7.40 8.71 8.32
C TYR A 75 -6.96 9.69 9.40
N SER A 76 -5.89 9.32 10.11
CA SER A 76 -5.31 10.11 11.20
C SER A 76 -3.83 10.37 10.95
N LEU A 77 -3.42 11.59 11.32
CA LEU A 77 -2.02 11.98 11.45
C LEU A 77 -1.60 11.82 12.92
N LEU A 78 -0.41 11.28 13.16
CA LEU A 78 0.22 11.18 14.47
C LEU A 78 1.68 11.61 14.36
N ALA A 79 2.10 12.54 15.22
CA ALA A 79 3.50 12.93 15.34
C ALA A 79 4.25 11.94 16.22
N VAL A 80 5.43 11.48 15.80
CA VAL A 80 6.25 10.55 16.60
C VAL A 80 6.93 11.31 17.73
N ASN A 81 6.80 10.78 18.94
CA ASN A 81 7.42 11.35 20.15
C ASN A 81 8.94 11.12 20.12
N PRO A 82 9.78 12.18 20.15
CA PRO A 82 11.24 12.01 20.14
C PRO A 82 11.79 11.30 21.39
N ASP A 83 11.01 11.29 22.49
CA ASP A 83 11.36 10.65 23.75
C ASP A 83 10.68 9.27 23.92
N ALA A 84 10.13 8.70 22.84
CA ALA A 84 9.43 7.42 22.89
C ALA A 84 10.36 6.26 23.29
N PRO A 85 9.80 5.19 23.86
CA PRO A 85 10.56 3.98 24.19
C PRO A 85 10.80 3.12 22.94
N PHE A 86 11.59 3.61 21.97
CA PHE A 86 11.82 2.95 20.69
C PHE A 86 12.35 1.54 20.85
N VAL A 87 11.83 0.63 20.02
CA VAL A 87 12.20 -0.79 20.01
C VAL A 87 12.44 -1.27 18.57
N ASP A 88 13.32 -2.25 18.40
CA ASP A 88 13.50 -2.94 17.13
C ASP A 88 12.39 -4.00 16.91
N ALA A 89 12.44 -4.68 15.76
CA ALA A 89 11.46 -5.73 15.40
C ALA A 89 11.42 -6.91 16.38
N ASP A 90 12.48 -7.10 17.17
CA ASP A 90 12.59 -8.14 18.19
C ASP A 90 12.17 -7.62 19.59
N GLY A 91 11.75 -6.36 19.70
CA GLY A 91 11.35 -5.70 20.94
C GLY A 91 12.53 -5.23 21.82
N ASN A 92 13.76 -5.17 21.28
CA ASN A 92 14.89 -4.64 22.02
C ASN A 92 14.93 -3.11 21.96
N PRO A 93 15.30 -2.42 23.05
CA PRO A 93 15.41 -0.96 23.05
C PRO A 93 16.41 -0.44 22.02
N VAL A 94 16.01 0.58 21.27
CA VAL A 94 16.86 1.32 20.33
C VAL A 94 17.25 2.65 20.97
N SER A 95 18.54 3.00 20.91
CA SER A 95 19.08 4.27 21.40
C SER A 95 19.49 5.17 20.24
N ASP A 96 19.70 6.46 20.55
CA ASP A 96 20.21 7.46 19.61
C ASP A 96 19.31 7.67 18.37
N VAL A 97 17.98 7.52 18.57
CA VAL A 97 16.99 7.80 17.54
C VAL A 97 16.85 9.31 17.36
N TYR A 98 16.87 9.76 16.11
CA TYR A 98 16.56 11.15 15.76
C TYR A 98 15.18 11.21 15.10
N ILE A 99 14.32 12.07 15.63
CA ILE A 99 13.00 12.39 15.06
C ILE A 99 12.99 13.85 14.63
N ASN A 100 12.70 14.11 13.37
CA ASN A 100 12.54 15.46 12.84
C ASN A 100 11.17 16.04 13.24
N THR A 101 11.04 16.46 14.50
CA THR A 101 9.79 16.99 15.05
C THR A 101 9.34 18.30 14.40
N GLU A 102 10.28 19.15 13.96
CA GLU A 102 9.98 20.41 13.29
C GLU A 102 9.40 20.16 11.88
N GLY A 103 10.04 19.28 11.10
CA GLY A 103 9.55 18.87 9.79
C GLY A 103 8.20 18.16 9.86
N ALA A 104 8.05 17.20 10.79
CA ALA A 104 6.79 16.51 11.03
C ALA A 104 5.67 17.48 11.41
N SER A 105 5.95 18.41 12.31
CA SER A 105 5.00 19.47 12.70
C SER A 105 4.63 20.36 11.52
N ALA A 106 5.58 20.74 10.67
CA ALA A 106 5.32 21.55 9.48
C ALA A 106 4.35 20.84 8.52
N LEU A 107 4.62 19.56 8.20
CA LEU A 107 3.76 18.77 7.30
C LEU A 107 2.37 18.52 7.89
N ILE A 108 2.28 18.13 9.17
CA ILE A 108 0.98 17.93 9.84
C ILE A 108 0.17 19.23 9.85
N ASN A 109 0.79 20.36 10.23
CA ASN A 109 0.09 21.64 10.21
C ASN A 109 -0.36 22.06 8.82
N TRP A 110 0.43 21.79 7.78
CA TRP A 110 0.02 22.07 6.39
C TRP A 110 -1.15 21.17 5.96
N MET A 111 -1.07 19.88 6.21
CA MET A 111 -2.17 18.95 5.86
C MET A 111 -3.47 19.30 6.58
N LEU A 112 -3.41 19.90 7.77
CA LEU A 112 -4.55 20.34 8.55
C LEU A 112 -4.92 21.81 8.33
N SER A 113 -4.18 22.56 7.50
CA SER A 113 -4.53 23.92 7.09
C SER A 113 -5.72 23.91 6.11
N GLU A 114 -6.29 25.09 5.86
CA GLU A 114 -7.33 25.25 4.84
C GLU A 114 -6.84 24.79 3.46
N GLU A 115 -5.59 25.13 3.10
CA GLU A 115 -4.97 24.75 1.84
C GLU A 115 -4.83 23.23 1.69
N GLY A 116 -4.18 22.56 2.65
CA GLY A 116 -3.95 21.11 2.60
C GLY A 116 -5.25 20.30 2.64
N LYS A 117 -6.21 20.71 3.50
CA LYS A 117 -7.53 20.08 3.58
C LYS A 117 -8.33 20.24 2.29
N THR A 118 -8.31 21.44 1.67
CA THR A 118 -8.96 21.68 0.39
C THR A 118 -8.35 20.81 -0.71
N ALA A 119 -7.04 20.77 -0.80
CA ALA A 119 -6.35 19.92 -1.76
C ALA A 119 -6.70 18.43 -1.59
N ALA A 120 -6.72 17.92 -0.34
CA ALA A 120 -7.10 16.55 -0.06
C ALA A 120 -8.56 16.24 -0.47
N ALA A 121 -9.49 17.17 -0.21
CA ALA A 121 -10.90 17.01 -0.56
C ALA A 121 -11.16 17.10 -2.06
N GLU A 122 -10.39 17.89 -2.81
CA GLU A 122 -10.53 18.06 -4.27
C GLU A 122 -9.86 16.92 -5.07
N TYR A 123 -9.01 16.14 -4.42
CA TYR A 123 -8.30 15.03 -5.07
C TYR A 123 -9.28 14.02 -5.71
N GLY A 124 -8.98 13.65 -6.94
CA GLY A 124 -9.73 12.64 -7.71
C GLY A 124 -10.93 13.21 -8.49
N TYR A 125 -11.46 14.38 -8.13
CA TYR A 125 -12.65 14.91 -8.82
C TYR A 125 -12.43 15.17 -10.31
N ALA A 126 -11.24 15.64 -10.68
CA ALA A 126 -10.90 15.90 -12.08
C ALA A 126 -10.80 14.61 -12.91
N ASP A 127 -10.34 13.51 -12.32
CA ASP A 127 -10.06 12.26 -13.00
C ASP A 127 -11.24 11.29 -12.98
N TYR A 128 -12.02 11.28 -11.89
CA TYR A 128 -13.09 10.30 -11.65
C TYR A 128 -14.49 10.92 -11.67
N GLY A 129 -14.61 12.27 -11.64
CA GLY A 129 -15.89 12.97 -11.56
C GLY A 129 -16.56 12.91 -10.19
N GLU A 130 -15.86 12.39 -9.18
CA GLU A 130 -16.32 12.30 -7.80
C GLU A 130 -15.17 12.55 -6.81
N TYR A 131 -15.51 12.96 -5.59
CA TYR A 131 -14.53 13.13 -4.51
C TYR A 131 -14.14 11.78 -3.95
N LEU A 132 -12.84 11.53 -3.81
CA LEU A 132 -12.33 10.28 -3.27
C LEU A 132 -12.12 10.34 -1.76
N PHE A 133 -11.89 11.53 -1.22
CA PHE A 133 -11.72 11.78 0.21
C PHE A 133 -12.65 12.88 0.67
N TYR A 134 -13.12 12.77 1.89
CA TYR A 134 -14.04 13.69 2.54
C TYR A 134 -13.42 14.18 3.84
N LEU A 135 -13.62 15.45 4.17
CA LEU A 135 -13.14 16.00 5.44
C LEU A 135 -14.11 15.61 6.57
N THR A 136 -13.55 15.30 7.75
CA THR A 136 -14.37 15.09 8.95
C THR A 136 -14.99 16.42 9.38
N GLU A 137 -16.29 16.41 9.78
CA GLU A 137 -17.06 17.64 10.08
C GLU A 137 -16.40 18.45 11.21
N ASP A 138 -16.01 17.78 12.31
CA ASP A 138 -15.36 18.41 13.47
C ASP A 138 -13.84 18.08 13.50
N GLY A 139 -13.22 17.86 12.34
CA GLY A 139 -11.80 17.50 12.25
C GLY A 139 -10.88 18.64 12.66
N PRO A 140 -9.65 18.32 13.08
CA PRO A 140 -8.67 19.32 13.50
C PRO A 140 -8.37 20.30 12.35
N VAL A 141 -8.14 21.56 12.71
CA VAL A 141 -7.77 22.64 11.79
C VAL A 141 -6.52 23.31 12.33
N SER A 142 -5.51 23.51 11.48
CA SER A 142 -4.33 24.30 11.81
C SER A 142 -4.42 25.69 11.21
N THR A 143 -4.04 26.68 12.04
CA THR A 143 -3.78 28.08 11.61
C THR A 143 -2.34 28.45 11.88
N ALA A 144 -1.47 27.49 12.16
CA ALA A 144 -0.06 27.72 12.41
C ALA A 144 0.64 28.21 11.13
N GLU A 145 1.61 29.09 11.30
CA GLU A 145 2.51 29.48 10.21
C GLU A 145 3.45 28.28 9.90
N ILE A 146 3.52 27.91 8.62
CA ILE A 146 4.39 26.82 8.18
C ILE A 146 5.79 27.38 7.90
N PRO A 147 6.82 26.92 8.60
CA PRO A 147 8.19 27.42 8.38
C PRO A 147 8.76 26.87 7.07
N GLN A 148 9.71 27.63 6.48
CA GLN A 148 10.54 27.10 5.41
C GLN A 148 11.52 26.06 5.95
N ALA A 149 11.81 25.04 5.15
CA ALA A 149 12.78 24.01 5.50
C ALA A 149 14.19 24.60 5.72
N THR A 150 14.91 24.05 6.66
CA THR A 150 16.36 24.27 6.86
C THR A 150 17.12 23.01 6.42
N GLU A 151 18.47 23.08 6.37
CA GLU A 151 19.26 21.87 6.04
C GLU A 151 19.09 20.74 7.08
N GLU A 152 18.76 21.09 8.33
CA GLU A 152 18.52 20.12 9.40
C GLU A 152 17.11 19.53 9.38
N THR A 153 16.11 20.27 8.86
CA THR A 153 14.69 19.89 8.97
C THR A 153 14.07 19.46 7.65
N LYS A 154 14.77 19.60 6.53
CA LYS A 154 14.19 19.46 5.19
C LYS A 154 13.70 18.04 4.85
N THR A 155 14.31 17.01 5.41
CA THR A 155 13.89 15.64 5.12
C THR A 155 12.95 15.14 6.20
N ILE A 156 11.74 14.79 5.80
CA ILE A 156 10.67 14.29 6.68
C ILE A 156 10.39 12.84 6.31
N ARG A 157 10.43 11.94 7.28
CA ARG A 157 10.13 10.52 7.08
C ARG A 157 8.67 10.25 7.46
N MET A 158 7.84 9.96 6.49
CA MET A 158 6.45 9.57 6.70
C MET A 158 6.31 8.06 6.59
N SER A 159 5.71 7.42 7.60
CA SER A 159 5.27 6.04 7.48
C SER A 159 3.75 5.99 7.30
N THR A 160 3.29 5.23 6.31
CA THR A 160 1.89 5.19 5.91
C THR A 160 1.47 3.80 5.42
N THR A 161 0.22 3.65 5.04
CA THR A 161 -0.31 2.38 4.52
C THR A 161 -0.20 2.29 3.00
N THR A 162 -0.15 1.06 2.49
CA THR A 162 -0.16 0.82 1.04
C THR A 162 -1.40 1.42 0.40
N SER A 163 -2.58 1.31 1.03
CA SER A 163 -3.82 1.89 0.48
C SER A 163 -3.78 3.41 0.36
N VAL A 164 -3.16 4.13 1.31
CA VAL A 164 -2.97 5.59 1.20
C VAL A 164 -2.02 5.92 0.03
N ASN A 165 -0.92 5.19 -0.07
CA ASN A 165 0.05 5.40 -1.14
C ASN A 165 -0.53 5.06 -2.52
N ASP A 166 -1.17 3.89 -2.63
CA ASP A 166 -1.70 3.36 -3.89
C ASP A 166 -2.94 4.12 -4.39
N SER A 167 -3.63 4.88 -3.50
CA SER A 167 -4.69 5.79 -3.91
C SER A 167 -4.20 6.96 -4.77
N GLY A 168 -2.89 7.22 -4.80
CA GLY A 168 -2.30 8.37 -5.49
C GLY A 168 -2.38 9.70 -4.73
N LEU A 169 -3.07 9.74 -3.58
CA LEU A 169 -3.28 10.97 -2.81
C LEU A 169 -1.97 11.65 -2.42
N LEU A 170 -0.99 10.88 -1.93
CA LEU A 170 0.30 11.45 -1.52
C LEU A 170 1.10 11.99 -2.71
N GLY A 171 1.06 11.31 -3.86
CA GLY A 171 1.67 11.80 -5.09
C GLY A 171 1.10 13.15 -5.57
N TYR A 172 -0.14 13.46 -5.20
CA TYR A 172 -0.78 14.74 -5.47
C TYR A 172 -0.48 15.79 -4.38
N LEU A 173 -0.57 15.43 -3.10
CA LEU A 173 -0.45 16.39 -1.99
C LEU A 173 0.99 16.80 -1.71
N LEU A 174 1.93 15.84 -1.65
CA LEU A 174 3.28 16.13 -1.18
C LEU A 174 4.02 17.12 -2.06
N PRO A 175 3.96 17.09 -3.40
CA PRO A 175 4.58 18.12 -4.24
C PRO A 175 4.10 19.54 -3.94
N LEU A 176 2.82 19.73 -3.57
CA LEU A 176 2.29 21.06 -3.21
C LEU A 176 2.99 21.61 -1.95
N PHE A 177 3.19 20.76 -0.96
CA PHE A 177 3.90 21.13 0.27
C PHE A 177 5.41 21.33 0.03
N GLU A 178 6.04 20.41 -0.69
CA GLU A 178 7.47 20.43 -0.97
C GLU A 178 7.89 21.67 -1.77
N ASP A 179 7.12 22.00 -2.82
CA ASP A 179 7.37 23.18 -3.66
C ASP A 179 7.16 24.50 -2.90
N ALA A 180 6.16 24.55 -2.01
CA ALA A 180 5.85 25.76 -1.25
C ALA A 180 6.85 26.03 -0.11
N TYR A 181 7.34 24.98 0.56
CA TYR A 181 8.08 25.12 1.82
C TYR A 181 9.51 24.56 1.78
N GLY A 182 9.92 23.92 0.68
CA GLY A 182 11.31 23.45 0.49
C GLY A 182 11.67 22.17 1.23
N TYR A 183 10.67 21.43 1.74
CA TYR A 183 10.86 20.11 2.35
C TYR A 183 10.97 19.02 1.29
N THR A 184 11.39 17.85 1.72
CA THR A 184 11.32 16.59 0.96
C THR A 184 10.73 15.52 1.88
N VAL A 185 9.68 14.83 1.44
CA VAL A 185 9.01 13.80 2.23
C VAL A 185 9.36 12.42 1.70
N GLU A 186 10.09 11.66 2.52
CA GLU A 186 10.40 10.25 2.25
C GLU A 186 9.26 9.38 2.78
N VAL A 187 8.51 8.77 1.86
CA VAL A 187 7.34 7.94 2.18
C VAL A 187 7.75 6.47 2.25
N THR A 188 7.49 5.84 3.39
CA THR A 188 7.55 4.38 3.55
C THR A 188 6.14 3.84 3.69
N SER A 189 5.70 3.00 2.76
CA SER A 189 4.36 2.41 2.76
C SER A 189 4.40 0.90 3.04
N ALA A 190 3.49 0.44 3.92
CA ALA A 190 3.34 -0.97 4.27
C ALA A 190 1.91 -1.24 4.78
N GLY A 191 1.57 -2.48 5.17
CA GLY A 191 0.34 -2.73 5.95
C GLY A 191 0.40 -1.98 7.29
N THR A 192 -0.76 -1.59 7.86
CA THR A 192 -0.85 -0.69 9.02
C THR A 192 0.06 -1.09 10.18
N GLY A 193 0.05 -2.37 10.56
CA GLY A 193 0.90 -2.86 11.66
C GLY A 193 2.40 -2.65 11.39
N LYS A 194 2.85 -2.87 10.16
CA LYS A 194 4.25 -2.62 9.77
C LYS A 194 4.56 -1.13 9.69
N ALA A 195 3.62 -0.30 9.23
CA ALA A 195 3.79 1.14 9.18
C ALA A 195 3.95 1.73 10.59
N ILE A 196 3.18 1.24 11.56
CA ILE A 196 3.27 1.62 12.97
C ILE A 196 4.58 1.11 13.58
N ALA A 197 4.93 -0.18 13.38
CA ALA A 197 6.19 -0.74 13.87
C ALA A 197 7.44 -0.01 13.33
N ASN A 198 7.36 0.53 12.12
CA ASN A 198 8.41 1.38 11.55
C ASN A 198 8.60 2.68 12.37
N ALA A 199 7.51 3.30 12.82
CA ALA A 199 7.56 4.46 13.70
C ALA A 199 8.02 4.09 15.14
N GLU A 200 7.57 2.95 15.68
CA GLU A 200 8.01 2.42 16.97
C GLU A 200 9.51 2.12 17.02
N SER A 201 10.09 1.85 15.85
CA SER A 201 11.54 1.66 15.71
C SER A 201 12.32 2.97 15.47
N GLY A 202 11.63 4.14 15.47
CA GLY A 202 12.25 5.44 15.25
C GLY A 202 12.65 5.74 13.81
N ASN A 203 12.07 5.01 12.84
CA ASN A 203 12.36 5.17 11.42
C ASN A 203 11.36 6.09 10.69
N ALA A 204 10.45 6.72 11.41
CA ALA A 204 9.52 7.72 10.89
C ALA A 204 9.40 8.91 11.84
N ASP A 205 9.06 10.08 11.30
CA ASP A 205 8.83 11.31 12.04
C ASP A 205 7.34 11.56 12.28
N LEU A 206 6.48 10.99 11.40
CA LEU A 206 5.03 11.01 11.53
C LEU A 206 4.41 9.78 10.88
N LEU A 207 3.17 9.51 11.26
CA LEU A 207 2.28 8.52 10.66
C LEU A 207 1.11 9.20 9.94
N LEU A 208 0.68 8.61 8.81
CA LEU A 208 -0.64 8.81 8.21
C LEU A 208 -1.27 7.43 7.99
N VAL A 209 -2.19 7.05 8.86
CA VAL A 209 -2.75 5.70 8.94
C VAL A 209 -4.26 5.72 9.17
N HIS A 210 -4.92 4.57 9.12
CA HIS A 210 -6.37 4.45 9.18
C HIS A 210 -6.86 3.21 9.96
N SER A 211 -6.21 2.86 11.07
CA SER A 211 -6.65 1.79 11.98
C SER A 211 -6.74 2.31 13.40
N LYS A 212 -7.94 2.73 13.80
CA LYS A 212 -8.17 3.37 15.10
C LYS A 212 -7.59 2.58 16.27
N SER A 213 -7.79 1.26 16.32
CA SER A 213 -7.30 0.43 17.43
C SER A 213 -5.77 0.42 17.53
N GLN A 214 -5.08 0.27 16.38
CA GLN A 214 -3.62 0.26 16.35
C GLN A 214 -3.04 1.66 16.62
N GLU A 215 -3.72 2.72 16.17
CA GLU A 215 -3.36 4.11 16.50
C GLU A 215 -3.50 4.40 18.00
N GLU A 216 -4.58 3.90 18.63
CA GLU A 216 -4.79 4.03 20.08
C GLU A 216 -3.74 3.24 20.88
N GLU A 217 -3.30 2.09 20.40
CA GLU A 217 -2.19 1.32 20.99
C GLU A 217 -0.86 2.07 20.88
N PHE A 218 -0.56 2.69 19.74
CA PHE A 218 0.63 3.53 19.53
C PHE A 218 0.65 4.73 20.50
N VAL A 219 -0.49 5.41 20.65
CA VAL A 219 -0.65 6.50 21.64
C VAL A 219 -0.45 5.99 23.06
N ALA A 220 -1.10 4.89 23.44
CA ALA A 220 -1.00 4.31 24.78
C ALA A 220 0.42 3.82 25.10
N GLY A 221 1.19 3.43 24.08
CA GLY A 221 2.61 3.07 24.18
C GLY A 221 3.55 4.26 24.40
N GLY A 222 3.05 5.50 24.30
CA GLY A 222 3.85 6.72 24.44
C GLY A 222 4.70 7.07 23.23
N TYR A 223 4.35 6.52 22.05
CA TYR A 223 5.08 6.73 20.80
C TYR A 223 4.67 8.00 20.06
N SER A 224 3.58 8.64 20.47
CA SER A 224 3.12 9.93 19.93
C SER A 224 3.13 11.01 21.00
N TYR A 225 2.87 12.24 20.60
CA TYR A 225 2.68 13.37 21.50
C TYR A 225 1.69 14.37 20.92
N VAL A 226 1.08 15.18 21.79
CA VAL A 226 0.16 16.24 21.38
C VAL A 226 0.96 17.39 20.77
N LEU A 227 0.74 17.67 19.49
CA LEU A 227 1.34 18.82 18.80
C LEU A 227 0.80 20.15 19.38
N PRO A 228 1.63 21.20 19.49
CA PRO A 228 1.17 22.52 19.88
C PRO A 228 0.02 23.00 18.98
N GLY A 229 -1.06 23.43 19.63
CA GLY A 229 -2.28 23.92 18.94
C GLY A 229 -3.38 22.87 18.79
N PHE A 230 -3.13 21.63 19.18
CA PHE A 230 -4.13 20.56 19.20
C PHE A 230 -4.36 20.05 20.62
N ASP A 231 -5.42 19.29 20.81
CA ASP A 231 -5.82 18.68 22.08
C ASP A 231 -5.81 17.14 22.06
N SER A 232 -5.42 16.56 20.94
CA SER A 232 -5.33 15.11 20.72
C SER A 232 -4.03 14.74 20.00
N GLU A 233 -3.51 13.56 20.28
CA GLU A 233 -2.37 12.97 19.58
C GLU A 233 -2.81 12.35 18.23
N ARG A 234 -4.05 11.83 18.17
CA ARG A 234 -4.67 11.35 16.94
C ARG A 234 -5.43 12.48 16.27
N LEU A 235 -4.94 12.92 15.13
CA LEU A 235 -5.51 14.02 14.37
C LEU A 235 -6.28 13.46 13.18
N THR A 236 -7.49 12.92 13.44
CA THR A 236 -8.38 12.38 12.41
C THR A 236 -9.01 13.52 11.64
N PHE A 237 -8.72 13.66 10.34
CA PHE A 237 -9.10 14.85 9.58
C PHE A 237 -9.84 14.56 8.28
N MET A 238 -9.70 13.36 7.74
CA MET A 238 -10.39 12.96 6.51
C MET A 238 -10.84 11.50 6.61
N TYR A 239 -11.74 11.12 5.73
CA TYR A 239 -12.18 9.74 5.55
C TYR A 239 -12.48 9.46 4.08
N ASN A 240 -12.49 8.18 3.74
CA ASN A 240 -13.10 7.68 2.53
C ASN A 240 -14.00 6.48 2.87
N TYR A 241 -14.44 5.76 1.86
CA TYR A 241 -15.22 4.54 2.06
C TYR A 241 -14.46 3.33 1.58
N PHE A 242 -14.60 2.24 2.30
CA PHE A 242 -14.42 0.93 1.73
C PHE A 242 -15.57 0.64 0.77
N VAL A 243 -15.32 -0.22 -0.19
CA VAL A 243 -16.30 -0.72 -1.15
C VAL A 243 -16.19 -2.24 -1.24
N LEU A 244 -17.32 -2.91 -1.37
CA LEU A 244 -17.37 -4.32 -1.68
C LEU A 244 -17.48 -4.45 -3.20
N CYS A 245 -16.42 -4.97 -3.79
CA CYS A 245 -16.33 -5.23 -5.23
C CYS A 245 -16.55 -6.70 -5.53
N GLY A 246 -16.94 -6.99 -6.75
CA GLY A 246 -17.14 -8.36 -7.21
C GLY A 246 -17.52 -8.43 -8.70
N PRO A 247 -17.81 -9.62 -9.21
CA PRO A 247 -18.21 -9.80 -10.60
C PRO A 247 -19.52 -9.07 -10.89
N SER A 248 -19.63 -8.39 -12.02
CA SER A 248 -20.81 -7.60 -12.41
C SER A 248 -22.11 -8.41 -12.41
N ALA A 249 -22.01 -9.74 -12.59
CA ALA A 249 -23.14 -10.68 -12.53
C ALA A 249 -23.73 -10.84 -11.11
N ASP A 250 -22.98 -10.48 -10.09
CA ASP A 250 -23.36 -10.51 -8.66
C ASP A 250 -24.10 -11.79 -8.22
N PRO A 251 -23.47 -12.98 -8.32
CA PRO A 251 -24.13 -14.24 -8.02
C PRO A 251 -24.58 -14.36 -6.55
N ALA A 252 -23.97 -13.61 -5.60
CA ALA A 252 -24.40 -13.59 -4.21
C ALA A 252 -25.54 -12.60 -3.94
N GLY A 253 -25.86 -11.72 -4.91
CA GLY A 253 -26.93 -10.72 -4.75
C GLY A 253 -26.60 -9.63 -3.74
N VAL A 254 -25.32 -9.27 -3.58
CA VAL A 254 -24.88 -8.29 -2.55
C VAL A 254 -25.39 -6.88 -2.83
N LYS A 255 -25.70 -6.54 -4.09
CA LYS A 255 -26.29 -5.24 -4.46
C LYS A 255 -27.64 -4.98 -3.78
N ASP A 256 -28.39 -6.03 -3.47
CA ASP A 256 -29.71 -5.95 -2.88
C ASP A 256 -29.67 -6.15 -1.34
N ALA A 257 -28.48 -6.30 -0.75
CA ALA A 257 -28.31 -6.43 0.69
C ALA A 257 -28.71 -5.15 1.43
N ALA A 258 -29.32 -5.30 2.62
CA ALA A 258 -29.74 -4.14 3.40
C ALA A 258 -28.57 -3.43 4.09
N THR A 259 -27.53 -4.19 4.46
CA THR A 259 -26.28 -3.71 5.07
C THR A 259 -25.08 -4.43 4.46
N VAL A 260 -23.89 -3.88 4.63
CA VAL A 260 -22.66 -4.55 4.21
C VAL A 260 -22.47 -5.89 4.93
N LYS A 261 -22.89 -6.02 6.20
CA LYS A 261 -22.84 -7.28 6.94
C LYS A 261 -23.76 -8.34 6.36
N ASP A 262 -24.95 -7.94 5.88
CA ASP A 262 -25.86 -8.85 5.17
C ASP A 262 -25.23 -9.32 3.85
N ALA A 263 -24.50 -8.43 3.15
CA ALA A 263 -23.76 -8.80 1.94
C ALA A 263 -22.67 -9.84 2.22
N PHE A 264 -21.86 -9.63 3.27
CA PHE A 264 -20.85 -10.59 3.71
C PHE A 264 -21.46 -11.92 4.16
N ALA A 265 -22.59 -11.89 4.86
CA ALA A 265 -23.32 -13.09 5.25
C ALA A 265 -23.81 -13.87 4.00
N ALA A 266 -24.34 -13.19 2.97
CA ALA A 266 -24.77 -13.84 1.74
C ALA A 266 -23.59 -14.49 0.97
N ILE A 267 -22.43 -13.85 0.91
CA ILE A 267 -21.21 -14.42 0.33
C ILE A 267 -20.82 -15.70 1.07
N ALA A 268 -20.76 -15.66 2.40
CA ALA A 268 -20.38 -16.80 3.23
C ALA A 268 -21.37 -17.95 3.15
N GLU A 269 -22.70 -17.68 3.20
CA GLU A 269 -23.77 -18.69 3.11
C GLU A 269 -23.72 -19.42 1.76
N GLY A 270 -23.56 -18.67 0.68
CA GLY A 270 -23.46 -19.22 -0.67
C GLY A 270 -22.06 -19.76 -1.02
N LYS A 271 -21.06 -19.55 -0.18
CA LYS A 271 -19.66 -19.92 -0.41
C LYS A 271 -19.12 -19.37 -1.73
N TYR A 272 -19.47 -18.12 -2.01
CA TYR A 272 -18.97 -17.46 -3.22
C TYR A 272 -17.50 -17.09 -3.05
N PRO A 273 -16.69 -17.19 -4.11
CA PRO A 273 -15.27 -16.86 -4.02
C PRO A 273 -15.04 -15.46 -3.44
N PHE A 274 -14.17 -15.37 -2.46
CA PHE A 274 -13.76 -14.12 -1.81
C PHE A 274 -12.24 -14.06 -1.67
N VAL A 275 -11.65 -12.92 -2.02
CA VAL A 275 -10.21 -12.68 -1.85
C VAL A 275 -10.01 -11.71 -0.68
N SER A 276 -9.32 -12.20 0.34
CA SER A 276 -8.88 -11.40 1.49
C SER A 276 -7.43 -10.97 1.32
N ARG A 277 -7.10 -9.78 1.77
CA ARG A 277 -5.71 -9.34 1.84
C ARG A 277 -4.85 -10.23 2.73
N GLY A 278 -5.35 -10.68 3.87
CA GLY A 278 -4.65 -11.59 4.75
C GLY A 278 -3.32 -11.06 5.32
N ASP A 279 -3.08 -9.75 5.30
CA ASP A 279 -1.79 -9.12 5.60
C ASP A 279 -1.83 -8.22 6.84
N GLN A 280 -2.89 -8.32 7.64
CA GLN A 280 -3.14 -7.52 8.84
C GLN A 280 -3.20 -5.99 8.57
N SER A 281 -3.48 -5.58 7.34
CA SER A 281 -3.72 -4.19 6.97
C SER A 281 -5.03 -3.66 7.57
N GLY A 282 -5.24 -2.34 7.48
CA GLY A 282 -6.52 -1.72 7.86
C GLY A 282 -7.70 -2.30 7.08
N THR A 283 -7.53 -2.58 5.77
CA THR A 283 -8.56 -3.24 4.94
C THR A 283 -8.84 -4.66 5.44
N HIS A 284 -7.81 -5.45 5.74
CA HIS A 284 -7.99 -6.79 6.30
C HIS A 284 -8.70 -6.75 7.66
N THR A 285 -8.29 -5.84 8.55
CA THR A 285 -8.95 -5.66 9.85
C THR A 285 -10.42 -5.24 9.69
N LYS A 286 -10.73 -4.34 8.75
CA LYS A 286 -12.10 -3.95 8.43
C LYS A 286 -12.90 -5.13 7.90
N GLU A 287 -12.37 -5.87 6.94
CA GLU A 287 -12.99 -7.06 6.37
C GLU A 287 -13.41 -8.06 7.46
N ILE A 288 -12.48 -8.37 8.39
CA ILE A 288 -12.75 -9.28 9.50
C ILE A 288 -13.95 -8.82 10.35
N SER A 289 -14.11 -7.51 10.55
CA SER A 289 -15.22 -6.95 11.35
C SER A 289 -16.60 -7.05 10.67
N LEU A 290 -16.63 -7.39 9.39
CA LEU A 290 -17.86 -7.49 8.60
C LEU A 290 -18.40 -8.91 8.47
N TRP A 291 -17.56 -9.93 8.69
CA TRP A 291 -17.99 -11.33 8.66
C TRP A 291 -18.91 -11.66 9.83
N PRO A 292 -19.89 -12.58 9.66
CA PRO A 292 -20.66 -13.13 10.77
C PRO A 292 -19.76 -13.72 11.86
N GLU A 293 -20.00 -13.35 13.13
CA GLU A 293 -19.16 -13.77 14.27
C GLU A 293 -19.09 -15.29 14.44
N GLU A 294 -20.16 -16.01 14.07
CA GLU A 294 -20.23 -17.47 14.14
C GLU A 294 -19.23 -18.20 13.24
N LEU A 295 -18.69 -17.54 12.23
CA LEU A 295 -17.63 -18.11 11.38
C LEU A 295 -16.27 -18.15 12.11
N GLY A 296 -16.09 -17.34 13.15
CA GLY A 296 -14.84 -17.27 13.90
C GLY A 296 -13.63 -16.84 13.05
N ILE A 297 -13.86 -16.11 11.93
CA ILE A 297 -12.80 -15.57 11.09
C ILE A 297 -12.09 -14.45 11.85
N THR A 298 -10.77 -14.52 11.89
CA THR A 298 -9.90 -13.54 12.55
C THR A 298 -8.73 -13.17 11.62
N VAL A 299 -7.86 -12.28 12.07
CA VAL A 299 -6.66 -11.89 11.31
C VAL A 299 -5.64 -13.03 11.15
N ASP A 300 -5.80 -14.12 11.90
CA ASP A 300 -4.91 -15.28 11.80
C ASP A 300 -5.32 -16.21 10.64
N ALA A 301 -4.36 -16.56 9.81
CA ALA A 301 -4.58 -17.49 8.69
C ALA A 301 -5.18 -18.85 9.14
N ALA A 302 -4.86 -19.30 10.34
CA ALA A 302 -5.40 -20.55 10.89
C ALA A 302 -6.93 -20.51 11.06
N SER A 303 -7.52 -19.33 11.28
CA SER A 303 -8.99 -19.19 11.46
C SER A 303 -9.76 -19.50 10.17
N VAL A 304 -9.14 -19.40 9.01
CA VAL A 304 -9.77 -19.59 7.71
C VAL A 304 -9.41 -20.91 7.02
N GLU A 305 -8.64 -21.80 7.67
CA GLU A 305 -8.27 -23.12 7.11
C GLU A 305 -9.49 -23.98 6.73
N GLY A 306 -10.62 -23.78 7.40
CA GLY A 306 -11.87 -24.49 7.12
C GLY A 306 -12.67 -23.90 5.94
N TYR A 307 -12.24 -22.79 5.35
CA TYR A 307 -12.99 -22.02 4.34
C TYR A 307 -12.26 -21.89 3.00
N THR A 308 -11.16 -22.62 2.79
CA THR A 308 -10.30 -22.54 1.61
C THR A 308 -10.98 -22.92 0.29
N ASP A 309 -12.21 -23.44 0.34
CA ASP A 309 -13.05 -23.73 -0.81
C ASP A 309 -13.69 -22.46 -1.43
N TRP A 310 -13.77 -21.36 -0.67
CA TRP A 310 -14.34 -20.09 -1.13
C TRP A 310 -13.58 -18.84 -0.64
N TYR A 311 -12.80 -18.95 0.43
CA TYR A 311 -12.06 -17.83 1.02
C TYR A 311 -10.56 -17.96 0.72
N THR A 312 -10.01 -17.02 -0.01
CA THR A 312 -8.59 -16.95 -0.37
C THR A 312 -7.85 -15.95 0.53
N TYR A 313 -7.00 -16.47 1.41
CA TYR A 313 -6.11 -15.66 2.26
C TYR A 313 -4.82 -15.37 1.48
N SER A 314 -4.70 -14.17 0.84
CA SER A 314 -3.64 -13.92 -0.14
C SER A 314 -2.30 -13.49 0.48
N ASN A 315 -2.32 -12.84 1.64
CA ASN A 315 -1.16 -12.22 2.27
C ASN A 315 -0.41 -11.26 1.31
N ALA A 316 -1.17 -10.43 0.58
CA ALA A 316 -0.65 -9.56 -0.47
C ALA A 316 -1.21 -8.13 -0.39
N GLY A 317 -0.58 -7.20 -1.10
CA GLY A 317 -1.06 -5.82 -1.27
C GLY A 317 -2.35 -5.74 -2.09
N MET A 318 -3.05 -4.59 -2.00
CA MET A 318 -4.39 -4.43 -2.58
C MET A 318 -4.42 -4.64 -4.09
N GLY A 319 -3.45 -4.12 -4.83
CA GLY A 319 -3.38 -4.29 -6.29
C GLY A 319 -3.33 -5.76 -6.71
N VAL A 320 -2.47 -6.56 -6.06
CA VAL A 320 -2.39 -8.01 -6.30
C VAL A 320 -3.71 -8.71 -5.96
N CYS A 321 -4.35 -8.33 -4.86
CA CYS A 321 -5.63 -8.91 -4.44
C CYS A 321 -6.75 -8.57 -5.42
N LEU A 322 -6.79 -7.35 -5.96
CA LEU A 322 -7.75 -6.93 -6.99
C LEU A 322 -7.58 -7.73 -8.28
N THR A 323 -6.33 -7.90 -8.74
CA THR A 323 -6.03 -8.76 -9.90
C THR A 323 -6.50 -10.20 -9.67
N MET A 324 -6.21 -10.77 -8.49
CA MET A 324 -6.67 -12.12 -8.13
C MET A 324 -8.20 -12.21 -8.13
N ALA A 325 -8.89 -11.21 -7.57
CA ALA A 325 -10.34 -11.18 -7.52
C ALA A 325 -10.96 -11.11 -8.94
N GLU A 326 -10.37 -10.32 -9.83
CA GLU A 326 -10.77 -10.23 -11.23
C GLU A 326 -10.60 -11.57 -11.95
N GLU A 327 -9.43 -12.21 -11.83
CA GLU A 327 -9.14 -13.51 -12.44
C GLU A 327 -10.04 -14.63 -11.91
N MET A 328 -10.39 -14.59 -10.63
CA MET A 328 -11.20 -15.61 -9.96
C MET A 328 -12.72 -15.36 -10.07
N GLY A 329 -13.15 -14.17 -10.51
CA GLY A 329 -14.52 -13.73 -10.40
C GLY A 329 -14.99 -13.68 -8.95
N ALA A 330 -14.11 -13.23 -8.05
CA ALA A 330 -14.32 -13.24 -6.62
C ALA A 330 -14.80 -11.88 -6.10
N TYR A 331 -15.44 -11.89 -4.91
CA TYR A 331 -15.69 -10.68 -4.14
C TYR A 331 -14.44 -10.25 -3.39
N ILE A 332 -14.34 -8.96 -3.12
CA ILE A 332 -13.20 -8.36 -2.40
C ILE A 332 -13.62 -7.04 -1.75
N LEU A 333 -13.14 -6.80 -0.53
CA LEU A 333 -13.21 -5.48 0.10
C LEU A 333 -12.02 -4.65 -0.35
N SER A 334 -12.26 -3.44 -0.85
CA SER A 334 -11.21 -2.49 -1.23
C SER A 334 -11.51 -1.11 -0.66
N ASP A 335 -10.48 -0.29 -0.53
CA ASP A 335 -10.60 1.15 -0.47
C ASP A 335 -11.12 1.68 -1.82
N LYS A 336 -12.10 2.61 -1.80
CA LYS A 336 -12.74 3.10 -3.03
C LYS A 336 -11.75 3.78 -3.97
N ALA A 337 -10.86 4.62 -3.44
CA ALA A 337 -9.88 5.34 -4.24
C ALA A 337 -8.90 4.37 -4.93
N THR A 338 -8.42 3.37 -4.19
CA THR A 338 -7.55 2.31 -4.73
C THR A 338 -8.24 1.52 -5.82
N PHE A 339 -9.53 1.17 -5.62
CA PHE A 339 -10.29 0.43 -6.64
C PHE A 339 -10.49 1.24 -7.93
N LEU A 340 -10.84 2.52 -7.83
CA LEU A 340 -11.01 3.39 -9.00
C LEU A 340 -9.69 3.62 -9.74
N THR A 341 -8.58 3.73 -9.02
CA THR A 341 -7.23 3.80 -9.62
C THR A 341 -6.90 2.51 -10.36
N PHE A 342 -7.21 1.34 -9.76
CA PHE A 342 -7.04 0.04 -10.40
C PHE A 342 -7.83 -0.05 -11.70
N GLN A 343 -9.11 0.35 -11.70
CA GLN A 343 -9.95 0.36 -12.90
C GLN A 343 -9.42 1.32 -13.98
N ALA A 344 -9.00 2.53 -13.60
CA ALA A 344 -8.47 3.54 -14.53
C ALA A 344 -7.18 3.06 -15.23
N ASN A 345 -6.40 2.23 -14.55
CA ASN A 345 -5.15 1.65 -15.07
C ASN A 345 -5.36 0.28 -15.74
N ASN A 346 -6.58 -0.09 -16.10
CA ASN A 346 -6.93 -1.39 -16.71
C ASN A 346 -6.42 -2.60 -15.91
N GLY A 347 -6.56 -2.56 -14.60
CA GLY A 347 -6.16 -3.63 -13.70
C GLY A 347 -4.66 -3.68 -13.38
N VAL A 348 -3.88 -2.67 -13.75
CA VAL A 348 -2.45 -2.57 -13.43
C VAL A 348 -2.24 -1.56 -12.30
N MET A 349 -1.65 -1.99 -11.20
CA MET A 349 -1.17 -1.12 -10.11
C MET A 349 0.37 -1.09 -10.16
N GLU A 350 0.96 0.08 -10.23
CA GLU A 350 2.43 0.28 -10.24
C GLU A 350 3.02 0.12 -8.82
#